data_7dd2fb20e65f3a28bfbffa8dd2919e09
#
_entry.id   7dd2fb20e65f3a28bfbffa8dd2919e09
#
_cell.length_a   1.000
_cell.length_b   1.000
_cell.length_c   1.000
_cell.angle_alpha   90.00
_cell.angle_beta   90.00
_cell.angle_gamma   90.00
#
_symmetry.space_group_name_H-M   'P 1'
#
loop_
_entity.id
_entity.type
_entity.pdbx_description
1 polymer ?
#
loop_
_entity_poly.entity_id
_entity_poly.type
_entity_poly.pdbx_seq_one_letter_code
_entity_poly.pdbx_strand_id
1 'polypeptide(L)'
;IANNRDRYTVTFDDGYENIYLNAFPLIRKYNINSILFLITDYVDKNISMDTHFCNRYSPKPLTWDEVNEMKNSGMEIGCHSKTHINLARLDTEALTEEIASSTKRIEEMTNQQVCSFAFPFGNANSFNKKTIEILKNNGYNRIYTNIMGMDNSQRDPCRIRRIRIYGSDSGFRFKMKIAGAYNWVDMLQYILV
;
A
#
# COMPACT_ATOMS: atom_id res chain seq x y z
N ILE A 1 6.49 -29.14 10.30
CA ILE A 1 6.25 -27.79 10.84
C ILE A 1 5.99 -26.93 9.61
N ALA A 2 4.70 -26.58 9.36
CA ALA A 2 4.32 -25.70 8.26
C ALA A 2 5.11 -24.39 8.37
N ASN A 3 5.77 -24.01 7.29
CA ASN A 3 6.62 -22.82 7.22
C ASN A 3 5.70 -21.59 7.46
N ASN A 4 5.86 -20.94 8.59
CA ASN A 4 4.99 -19.82 9.04
C ASN A 4 5.12 -18.56 8.13
N ARG A 5 5.91 -18.65 7.07
CA ARG A 5 6.23 -17.54 6.14
C ARG A 5 5.05 -17.06 5.32
N ASP A 6 4.10 -17.95 5.01
CA ASP A 6 2.96 -17.66 4.13
C ASP A 6 1.73 -17.09 4.87
N ARG A 7 1.85 -16.86 6.18
CA ARG A 7 0.72 -16.42 7.00
C ARG A 7 0.45 -14.91 6.96
N TYR A 8 1.46 -14.11 6.71
CA TYR A 8 1.34 -12.65 6.76
C TYR A 8 2.16 -12.01 5.65
N THR A 9 1.58 -11.00 5.03
CA THR A 9 2.30 -10.08 4.15
C THR A 9 2.33 -8.71 4.82
N VAL A 10 3.50 -8.12 4.95
CA VAL A 10 3.66 -6.76 5.49
C VAL A 10 3.58 -5.79 4.33
N THR A 11 2.74 -4.78 4.43
CA THR A 11 2.61 -3.75 3.40
C THR A 11 3.05 -2.39 3.92
N PHE A 12 3.71 -1.64 3.06
CA PHE A 12 4.13 -0.26 3.30
C PHE A 12 3.54 0.62 2.21
N ASP A 13 2.94 1.72 2.59
CA ASP A 13 2.40 2.70 1.67
C ASP A 13 3.37 3.89 1.53
N ASP A 14 3.13 4.73 0.52
CA ASP A 14 3.73 6.03 0.26
C ASP A 14 5.16 6.03 -0.29
N GLY A 15 6.04 5.14 0.15
CA GLY A 15 7.41 5.08 -0.33
C GLY A 15 8.38 6.01 0.42
N TYR A 16 8.34 6.00 1.76
CA TYR A 16 9.27 6.78 2.59
C TYR A 16 10.65 6.12 2.74
N GLU A 17 11.72 6.93 2.73
CA GLU A 17 13.12 6.54 2.98
C GLU A 17 13.29 5.71 4.28
N ASN A 18 12.51 6.03 5.31
CA ASN A 18 12.59 5.32 6.59
C ASN A 18 12.20 3.83 6.49
N ILE A 19 11.45 3.43 5.46
CA ILE A 19 11.15 2.03 5.17
C ILE A 19 12.43 1.30 4.78
N TYR A 20 13.24 1.91 3.92
CA TYR A 20 14.54 1.37 3.51
C TYR A 20 15.53 1.31 4.69
N LEU A 21 15.64 2.39 5.45
CA LEU A 21 16.61 2.47 6.54
C LEU A 21 16.28 1.56 7.74
N ASN A 22 15.00 1.38 8.07
CA ASN A 22 14.58 0.72 9.31
C ASN A 22 13.87 -0.60 9.11
N ALA A 23 12.91 -0.69 8.17
CA ALA A 23 12.10 -1.88 7.97
C ALA A 23 12.78 -2.90 7.05
N PHE A 24 13.34 -2.46 5.93
CA PHE A 24 13.93 -3.33 4.93
C PHE A 24 15.04 -4.25 5.46
N PRO A 25 15.98 -3.82 6.32
CA PRO A 25 16.97 -4.71 6.92
C PRO A 25 16.34 -5.87 7.70
N LEU A 26 15.23 -5.61 8.39
CA LEU A 26 14.49 -6.64 9.13
C LEU A 26 13.71 -7.56 8.21
N ILE A 27 13.03 -7.00 7.21
CA ILE A 27 12.32 -7.76 6.16
C ILE A 27 13.27 -8.77 5.51
N ARG A 28 14.44 -8.30 5.08
CA ARG A 28 15.48 -9.14 4.47
C ARG A 28 16.04 -10.18 5.44
N LYS A 29 16.39 -9.77 6.67
CA LYS A 29 16.95 -10.65 7.70
C LYS A 29 16.02 -11.83 8.02
N TYR A 30 14.73 -11.55 8.14
CA TYR A 30 13.74 -12.55 8.53
C TYR A 30 12.97 -13.15 7.33
N ASN A 31 13.32 -12.75 6.11
CA ASN A 31 12.68 -13.18 4.87
C ASN A 31 11.14 -13.08 4.95
N ILE A 32 10.66 -11.87 5.27
CA ILE A 32 9.23 -11.56 5.44
C ILE A 32 8.65 -11.18 4.09
N ASN A 33 7.52 -11.79 3.70
CA ASN A 33 6.78 -11.37 2.51
C ASN A 33 6.30 -9.93 2.70
N SER A 34 6.60 -9.07 1.73
CA SER A 34 6.28 -7.66 1.84
C SER A 34 6.00 -7.00 0.50
N ILE A 35 5.16 -5.97 0.54
CA ILE A 35 4.79 -5.14 -0.61
C ILE A 35 5.02 -3.68 -0.25
N LEU A 36 5.64 -2.95 -1.16
CA LEU A 36 5.84 -1.50 -1.07
C LEU A 36 4.97 -0.82 -2.14
N PHE A 37 4.01 -0.02 -1.73
CA PHE A 37 3.15 0.77 -2.61
C PHE A 37 3.70 2.19 -2.79
N LEU A 38 4.07 2.55 -4.01
CA LEU A 38 4.77 3.79 -4.33
C LEU A 38 3.85 4.87 -4.89
N ILE A 39 4.02 6.09 -4.41
CA ILE A 39 3.51 7.31 -5.03
C ILE A 39 4.61 7.82 -5.96
N THR A 40 4.38 7.73 -7.28
CA THR A 40 5.46 7.94 -8.25
C THR A 40 5.98 9.37 -8.29
N ASP A 41 5.11 10.37 -8.16
CA ASP A 41 5.52 11.77 -8.15
C ASP A 41 6.41 12.14 -6.95
N TYR A 42 6.28 11.42 -5.83
CA TYR A 42 7.12 11.67 -4.65
C TYR A 42 8.54 11.17 -4.86
N VAL A 43 8.67 9.98 -5.43
CA VAL A 43 9.97 9.41 -5.78
C VAL A 43 10.65 10.23 -6.89
N ASP A 44 9.92 10.55 -7.97
CA ASP A 44 10.47 11.27 -9.13
C ASP A 44 10.91 12.71 -8.81
N LYS A 45 10.11 13.41 -8.02
CA LYS A 45 10.32 14.83 -7.74
C LYS A 45 11.10 15.06 -6.45
N ASN A 46 11.42 14.00 -5.73
CA ASN A 46 12.01 14.07 -4.38
C ASN A 46 11.22 15.02 -3.45
N ILE A 47 9.88 14.95 -3.55
CA ILE A 47 8.99 15.80 -2.76
C ILE A 47 8.77 15.14 -1.42
N SER A 48 9.13 15.84 -0.35
CA SER A 48 8.71 15.47 0.99
C SER A 48 7.19 15.61 1.11
N MET A 49 6.51 14.57 1.58
CA MET A 49 5.09 14.71 1.94
C MET A 49 4.98 15.72 3.08
N ASP A 50 4.23 16.78 2.83
CA ASP A 50 3.73 17.64 3.91
C ASP A 50 2.73 16.83 4.73
N THR A 51 3.26 16.05 5.65
CA THR A 51 2.42 15.29 6.56
C THR A 51 1.89 16.26 7.61
N HIS A 52 0.59 16.40 7.67
CA HIS A 52 -0.12 17.02 8.80
C HIS A 52 0.26 16.39 10.16
N PHE A 53 1.23 15.48 10.19
CA PHE A 53 1.57 14.66 11.34
C PHE A 53 2.66 15.17 12.24
N CYS A 54 3.54 16.06 11.80
CA CYS A 54 4.54 16.66 12.70
C CYS A 54 5.28 17.83 12.07
N ASN A 55 5.21 19.00 12.69
CA ASN A 55 6.01 20.18 12.35
C ASN A 55 7.54 20.02 12.53
N ARG A 56 8.05 18.81 12.78
CA ARG A 56 9.45 18.54 13.10
C ARG A 56 10.15 17.52 12.20
N TYR A 57 9.42 16.75 11.41
CA TYR A 57 10.00 15.71 10.56
C TYR A 57 9.31 15.69 9.22
N SER A 58 10.06 16.04 8.19
CA SER A 58 9.62 15.94 6.79
C SER A 58 10.24 14.65 6.24
N PRO A 59 9.48 13.55 6.15
CA PRO A 59 10.04 12.29 5.67
C PRO A 59 10.42 12.44 4.19
N LYS A 60 11.64 12.00 3.86
CA LYS A 60 12.10 11.95 2.47
C LYS A 60 11.46 10.76 1.75
N PRO A 61 11.20 10.87 0.44
CA PRO A 61 10.85 9.73 -0.37
C PRO A 61 12.07 8.81 -0.60
N LEU A 62 11.79 7.58 -0.96
CA LEU A 62 12.77 6.66 -1.50
C LEU A 62 13.33 7.18 -2.83
N THR A 63 14.55 6.77 -3.15
CA THR A 63 15.12 6.85 -4.49
C THR A 63 14.77 5.60 -5.31
N TRP A 64 14.80 5.69 -6.64
CA TRP A 64 14.60 4.52 -7.49
C TRP A 64 15.69 3.45 -7.32
N ASP A 65 16.90 3.83 -6.93
CA ASP A 65 17.97 2.88 -6.61
C ASP A 65 17.64 2.04 -5.38
N GLU A 66 17.15 2.68 -4.31
CA GLU A 66 16.67 1.99 -3.10
C GLU A 66 15.48 1.10 -3.39
N VAL A 67 14.51 1.57 -4.19
CA VAL A 67 13.36 0.75 -4.63
C VAL A 67 13.84 -0.49 -5.37
N ASN A 68 14.81 -0.35 -6.28
CA ASN A 68 15.35 -1.49 -7.03
C ASN A 68 16.14 -2.46 -6.15
N GLU A 69 16.86 -1.97 -5.14
CA GLU A 69 17.53 -2.84 -4.17
C GLU A 69 16.51 -3.67 -3.36
N MET A 70 15.43 -3.01 -2.88
CA MET A 70 14.34 -3.66 -2.14
C MET A 70 13.66 -4.73 -3.03
N LYS A 71 13.33 -4.38 -4.26
CA LYS A 71 12.76 -5.32 -5.27
C LYS A 71 13.68 -6.52 -5.52
N ASN A 72 14.97 -6.28 -5.76
CA ASN A 72 15.94 -7.34 -6.05
C ASN A 72 16.16 -8.25 -4.84
N SER A 73 15.82 -7.80 -3.64
CA SER A 73 15.84 -8.60 -2.42
C SER A 73 14.52 -9.36 -2.16
N GLY A 74 13.56 -9.31 -3.11
CA GLY A 74 12.31 -10.07 -3.04
C GLY A 74 11.09 -9.31 -2.50
N MET A 75 11.21 -7.99 -2.24
CA MET A 75 10.04 -7.17 -1.92
C MET A 75 9.23 -6.89 -3.19
N GLU A 76 7.93 -7.12 -3.15
CA GLU A 76 7.05 -6.75 -4.24
C GLU A 76 6.88 -5.23 -4.31
N ILE A 77 6.89 -4.66 -5.52
CA ILE A 77 6.58 -3.26 -5.75
C ILE A 77 5.17 -3.14 -6.31
N GLY A 78 4.34 -2.37 -5.64
CA GLY A 78 2.98 -2.03 -6.02
C GLY A 78 2.82 -0.53 -6.27
N CYS A 79 1.64 -0.14 -6.74
CA CYS A 79 1.31 1.25 -7.05
C CYS A 79 0.40 1.86 -5.98
N HIS A 80 0.66 3.14 -5.64
CA HIS A 80 -0.16 3.95 -4.73
C HIS A 80 -0.62 5.26 -5.39
N SER A 81 -0.94 5.19 -6.70
CA SER A 81 -1.23 6.30 -7.59
C SER A 81 -0.01 7.19 -7.91
N LYS A 82 -0.23 8.22 -8.73
CA LYS A 82 0.80 9.17 -9.12
C LYS A 82 0.99 10.26 -8.06
N THR A 83 -0.11 10.87 -7.59
CA THR A 83 -0.10 12.10 -6.79
C THR A 83 -0.72 11.94 -5.41
N HIS A 84 -1.16 10.73 -5.02
CA HIS A 84 -1.88 10.44 -3.77
C HIS A 84 -3.24 11.17 -3.65
N ILE A 85 -3.93 11.40 -4.75
CA ILE A 85 -5.25 12.03 -4.74
C ILE A 85 -6.36 11.02 -4.40
N ASN A 86 -7.48 11.51 -3.87
CA ASN A 86 -8.67 10.65 -3.70
C ASN A 86 -9.28 10.29 -5.07
N LEU A 87 -9.09 9.05 -5.49
CA LEU A 87 -9.45 8.56 -6.82
C LEU A 87 -10.96 8.57 -7.08
N ALA A 88 -11.80 8.47 -6.03
CA ALA A 88 -13.24 8.51 -6.17
C ALA A 88 -13.76 9.89 -6.64
N ARG A 89 -12.96 10.94 -6.49
CA ARG A 89 -13.33 12.33 -6.85
C ARG A 89 -12.94 12.72 -8.27
N LEU A 90 -12.17 11.88 -8.95
CA LEU A 90 -11.72 12.14 -10.32
C LEU A 90 -12.80 11.78 -11.35
N ASP A 91 -12.84 12.50 -12.44
CA ASP A 91 -13.54 12.07 -13.64
C ASP A 91 -12.82 10.87 -14.29
N THR A 92 -13.35 10.36 -15.37
CA THR A 92 -12.81 9.14 -15.99
C THR A 92 -11.44 9.37 -16.63
N GLU A 93 -11.24 10.50 -17.26
CA GLU A 93 -10.00 10.84 -17.96
C GLU A 93 -8.86 11.05 -16.98
N ALA A 94 -9.05 11.91 -15.97
CA ALA A 94 -8.07 12.16 -14.93
C ALA A 94 -7.74 10.90 -14.12
N LEU A 95 -8.75 10.06 -13.82
CA LEU A 95 -8.55 8.79 -13.13
C LEU A 95 -7.72 7.81 -13.96
N THR A 96 -8.00 7.71 -15.26
CA THR A 96 -7.24 6.83 -16.16
C THR A 96 -5.78 7.29 -16.27
N GLU A 97 -5.56 8.59 -16.42
CA GLU A 97 -4.21 9.17 -16.49
C GLU A 97 -3.44 8.95 -15.18
N GLU A 98 -4.06 9.18 -14.04
CA GLU A 98 -3.45 9.00 -12.71
C GLU A 98 -2.96 7.56 -12.49
N ILE A 99 -3.76 6.58 -12.93
CA ILE A 99 -3.43 5.16 -12.81
C ILE A 99 -2.42 4.73 -13.87
N ALA A 100 -2.68 5.04 -15.14
CA ALA A 100 -1.83 4.57 -16.24
C ALA A 100 -0.42 5.15 -16.19
N SER A 101 -0.29 6.46 -15.89
CA SER A 101 1.03 7.10 -15.81
C SER A 101 1.85 6.59 -14.64
N SER A 102 1.24 6.36 -13.47
CA SER A 102 1.94 5.78 -12.31
C SER A 102 2.37 4.33 -12.54
N THR A 103 1.49 3.52 -13.15
CA THR A 103 1.81 2.13 -13.52
C THR A 103 3.01 2.08 -14.44
N LYS A 104 2.91 2.79 -15.57
CA LYS A 104 3.98 2.88 -16.57
C LYS A 104 5.30 3.31 -15.93
N ARG A 105 5.28 4.34 -15.07
CA ARG A 105 6.47 4.85 -14.42
C ARG A 105 7.16 3.83 -13.54
N ILE A 106 6.41 3.08 -12.72
CA ILE A 106 6.99 2.02 -11.88
C ILE A 106 7.58 0.92 -12.77
N GLU A 107 6.86 0.48 -13.81
CA GLU A 107 7.32 -0.57 -14.71
C GLU A 107 8.60 -0.18 -15.45
N GLU A 108 8.70 1.06 -15.94
CA GLU A 108 9.91 1.60 -16.57
C GLU A 108 11.11 1.61 -15.62
N MET A 109 10.91 2.06 -14.37
CA MET A 109 12.00 2.21 -13.42
C MET A 109 12.43 0.91 -12.77
N THR A 110 11.52 -0.07 -12.68
CA THR A 110 11.80 -1.35 -12.00
C THR A 110 11.98 -2.52 -12.97
N ASN A 111 11.66 -2.34 -14.24
CA ASN A 111 11.61 -3.41 -15.24
C ASN A 111 10.78 -4.62 -14.77
N GLN A 112 9.65 -4.34 -14.11
CA GLN A 112 8.74 -5.35 -13.53
C GLN A 112 7.29 -4.92 -13.77
N GLN A 113 6.45 -5.86 -14.19
CA GLN A 113 5.00 -5.63 -14.28
C GLN A 113 4.40 -5.41 -12.89
N VAL A 114 3.52 -4.42 -12.77
CA VAL A 114 2.85 -4.05 -11.51
C VAL A 114 1.44 -4.63 -11.48
N CYS A 115 1.18 -5.55 -10.55
CA CYS A 115 -0.12 -6.24 -10.43
C CYS A 115 -0.88 -5.87 -9.14
N SER A 116 -0.24 -5.15 -8.21
CA SER A 116 -0.81 -4.77 -6.91
C SER A 116 -0.99 -3.26 -6.81
N PHE A 117 -2.14 -2.83 -6.34
CA PHE A 117 -2.49 -1.43 -6.11
C PHE A 117 -3.02 -1.22 -4.70
N ALA A 118 -2.61 -0.14 -4.02
CA ALA A 118 -3.28 0.30 -2.80
C ALA A 118 -3.97 1.65 -3.04
N PHE A 119 -5.21 1.78 -2.58
CA PHE A 119 -5.93 3.05 -2.71
C PHE A 119 -5.33 4.12 -1.80
N PRO A 120 -5.00 5.34 -2.31
CA PRO A 120 -4.77 6.50 -1.45
C PRO A 120 -5.89 6.67 -0.44
N PHE A 121 -5.53 6.90 0.83
CA PHE A 121 -6.43 6.90 1.99
C PHE A 121 -7.10 5.54 2.28
N GLY A 122 -7.54 4.80 1.29
CA GLY A 122 -8.08 3.45 1.33
C GLY A 122 -9.35 3.25 2.17
N ASN A 123 -10.05 4.31 2.58
CA ASN A 123 -11.35 4.22 3.24
C ASN A 123 -12.49 4.06 2.22
N ALA A 124 -13.72 3.78 2.69
CA ALA A 124 -14.87 3.52 1.81
C ALA A 124 -15.21 4.68 0.85
N ASN A 125 -14.80 5.91 1.15
CA ASN A 125 -15.03 7.10 0.33
C ASN A 125 -13.86 7.41 -0.64
N SER A 126 -12.81 6.58 -0.66
CA SER A 126 -11.62 6.81 -1.51
C SER A 126 -11.69 6.08 -2.85
N PHE A 127 -12.66 5.21 -3.04
CA PHE A 127 -12.83 4.41 -4.25
C PHE A 127 -14.31 4.10 -4.52
N ASN A 128 -14.63 3.70 -5.73
CA ASN A 128 -15.98 3.31 -6.16
C ASN A 128 -15.88 2.21 -7.24
N LYS A 129 -17.01 1.79 -7.79
CA LYS A 129 -17.04 0.75 -8.84
C LYS A 129 -16.22 1.14 -10.08
N LYS A 130 -16.29 2.42 -10.48
CA LYS A 130 -15.54 2.95 -11.64
C LYS A 130 -14.02 2.87 -11.41
N THR A 131 -13.53 3.24 -10.22
CA THR A 131 -12.11 3.13 -9.89
C THR A 131 -11.61 1.69 -9.95
N ILE A 132 -12.38 0.74 -9.42
CA ILE A 132 -12.03 -0.69 -9.46
C ILE A 132 -12.00 -1.21 -10.90
N GLU A 133 -12.95 -0.81 -11.73
CA GLU A 133 -13.03 -1.23 -13.14
C GLU A 133 -11.82 -0.72 -13.93
N ILE A 134 -11.46 0.55 -13.77
CA ILE A 134 -10.29 1.13 -14.45
C ILE A 134 -9.00 0.46 -13.98
N LEU A 135 -8.84 0.17 -12.68
CA LEU A 135 -7.70 -0.57 -12.18
C LEU A 135 -7.59 -1.98 -12.79
N LYS A 136 -8.70 -2.70 -12.89
CA LYS A 136 -8.73 -4.02 -13.54
C LYS A 136 -8.32 -3.94 -15.02
N ASN A 137 -8.82 -2.94 -15.74
CA ASN A 137 -8.48 -2.72 -17.13
C ASN A 137 -7.00 -2.34 -17.34
N ASN A 138 -6.34 -1.83 -16.30
CA ASN A 138 -4.88 -1.57 -16.26
C ASN A 138 -4.07 -2.76 -15.71
N GLY A 139 -4.66 -3.95 -15.55
CA GLY A 139 -3.95 -5.18 -15.20
C GLY A 139 -3.81 -5.45 -13.69
N TYR A 140 -4.40 -4.62 -12.83
CA TYR A 140 -4.37 -4.86 -11.40
C TYR A 140 -5.31 -6.00 -10.99
N ASN A 141 -4.77 -6.99 -10.34
CA ASN A 141 -5.50 -8.17 -9.86
C ASN A 141 -5.54 -8.27 -8.32
N ARG A 142 -4.76 -7.46 -7.61
CA ARG A 142 -4.76 -7.33 -6.15
C ARG A 142 -4.86 -5.85 -5.78
N ILE A 143 -6.01 -5.47 -5.20
CA ILE A 143 -6.29 -4.08 -4.86
C ILE A 143 -6.57 -3.98 -3.36
N TYR A 144 -5.75 -3.21 -2.68
CA TYR A 144 -5.71 -3.09 -1.23
C TYR A 144 -6.42 -1.82 -0.74
N THR A 145 -7.15 -1.98 0.35
CA THR A 145 -7.83 -0.89 1.06
C THR A 145 -7.21 -0.67 2.44
N ASN A 146 -7.63 0.39 3.14
CA ASN A 146 -7.36 0.59 4.56
C ASN A 146 -8.57 0.23 5.44
N ILE A 147 -9.55 -0.49 4.88
CA ILE A 147 -10.63 -1.06 5.66
C ILE A 147 -10.03 -2.12 6.58
N MET A 148 -10.28 -1.97 7.88
CA MET A 148 -9.70 -2.85 8.91
C MET A 148 -10.29 -4.25 8.79
N GLY A 149 -9.46 -5.28 8.78
CA GLY A 149 -9.91 -6.65 8.80
C GLY A 149 -8.83 -7.64 8.39
N MET A 150 -9.12 -8.93 8.58
CA MET A 150 -8.29 -10.02 8.08
C MET A 150 -8.35 -10.06 6.55
N ASP A 151 -7.31 -10.62 5.96
CA ASP A 151 -7.21 -10.82 4.52
C ASP A 151 -8.46 -11.55 3.98
N ASN A 152 -9.06 -10.97 2.97
CA ASN A 152 -10.23 -11.47 2.25
C ASN A 152 -9.94 -11.67 0.75
N SER A 153 -8.68 -11.68 0.34
CA SER A 153 -8.24 -11.74 -1.07
C SER A 153 -8.85 -12.90 -1.86
N GLN A 154 -9.10 -14.02 -1.20
CA GLN A 154 -9.77 -15.19 -1.79
C GLN A 154 -11.23 -14.91 -2.19
N ARG A 155 -11.91 -13.96 -1.52
CA ARG A 155 -13.31 -13.60 -1.78
C ARG A 155 -13.43 -12.34 -2.63
N ASP A 156 -12.60 -11.35 -2.34
CA ASP A 156 -12.62 -10.05 -3.03
C ASP A 156 -11.20 -9.50 -3.22
N PRO A 157 -10.50 -9.93 -4.27
CA PRO A 157 -9.14 -9.46 -4.56
C PRO A 157 -9.08 -7.98 -4.95
N CYS A 158 -10.23 -7.35 -5.19
CA CYS A 158 -10.32 -5.95 -5.56
C CYS A 158 -10.61 -5.00 -4.38
N ARG A 159 -10.77 -5.53 -3.18
CA ARG A 159 -10.95 -4.78 -1.92
C ARG A 159 -10.32 -5.54 -0.77
N ILE A 160 -9.03 -5.83 -0.88
CA ILE A 160 -8.27 -6.58 0.13
C ILE A 160 -8.17 -5.71 1.39
N ARG A 161 -8.60 -6.26 2.50
CA ARG A 161 -8.55 -5.62 3.81
C ARG A 161 -7.16 -5.71 4.40
N ARG A 162 -6.83 -4.78 5.27
CA ARG A 162 -5.53 -4.77 5.96
C ARG A 162 -5.71 -4.51 7.46
N ILE A 163 -4.78 -5.04 8.25
CA ILE A 163 -4.66 -4.74 9.67
C ILE A 163 -3.68 -3.60 9.83
N ARG A 164 -4.18 -2.43 10.23
CA ARG A 164 -3.33 -1.25 10.46
C ARG A 164 -2.56 -1.38 11.77
N ILE A 165 -1.23 -1.30 11.69
CA ILE A 165 -0.31 -1.31 12.83
C ILE A 165 0.26 0.09 13.01
N TYR A 166 0.28 0.57 14.25
CA TYR A 166 0.84 1.86 14.62
C TYR A 166 2.08 1.67 15.50
N GLY A 167 3.04 2.59 15.43
CA GLY A 167 4.21 2.59 16.29
C GLY A 167 3.89 2.70 17.78
N SER A 168 2.70 3.20 18.13
CA SER A 168 2.17 3.27 19.50
C SER A 168 1.48 1.99 19.98
N ASP A 169 1.34 0.96 19.12
CA ASP A 169 0.74 -0.30 19.54
C ASP A 169 1.68 -1.04 20.50
N SER A 170 1.18 -1.37 21.69
CA SER A 170 1.89 -2.27 22.59
C SER A 170 1.99 -3.68 22.00
N GLY A 171 2.96 -4.47 22.45
CA GLY A 171 3.11 -5.86 22.01
C GLY A 171 1.83 -6.70 22.22
N PHE A 172 1.06 -6.42 23.28
CA PHE A 172 -0.24 -7.06 23.50
C PHE A 172 -1.27 -6.63 22.43
N ARG A 173 -1.39 -5.32 22.17
CA ARG A 173 -2.30 -4.81 21.13
C ARG A 173 -1.94 -5.33 19.73
N PHE A 174 -0.65 -5.37 19.41
CA PHE A 174 -0.17 -5.97 18.17
C PHE A 174 -0.63 -7.44 18.04
N LYS A 175 -0.39 -8.27 19.06
CA LYS A 175 -0.83 -9.68 19.06
C LYS A 175 -2.34 -9.83 18.89
N MET A 176 -3.12 -9.00 19.56
CA MET A 176 -4.59 -9.00 19.43
C MET A 176 -5.05 -8.63 18.02
N LYS A 177 -4.40 -7.64 17.40
CA LYS A 177 -4.70 -7.23 16.03
C LYS A 177 -4.45 -8.38 15.04
N ILE A 178 -3.27 -8.98 15.06
CA ILE A 178 -2.93 -10.07 14.14
C ILE A 178 -3.72 -11.38 14.43
N ALA A 179 -4.24 -11.54 15.64
CA ALA A 179 -5.15 -12.63 15.99
C ALA A 179 -6.59 -12.39 15.51
N GLY A 180 -6.88 -11.24 14.87
CA GLY A 180 -8.22 -10.94 14.35
C GLY A 180 -9.21 -10.41 15.39
N ALA A 181 -8.77 -10.07 16.61
CA ALA A 181 -9.64 -9.58 17.68
C ALA A 181 -10.37 -8.28 17.33
N TYR A 182 -9.94 -7.57 16.30
CA TYR A 182 -10.53 -6.31 15.84
C TYR A 182 -11.34 -6.45 14.54
N ASN A 183 -11.62 -7.67 14.08
CA ASN A 183 -12.39 -7.88 12.83
C ASN A 183 -13.82 -7.32 12.88
N TRP A 184 -14.40 -7.21 14.08
CA TRP A 184 -15.73 -6.61 14.29
C TRP A 184 -15.77 -5.10 14.03
N VAL A 185 -14.62 -4.41 14.10
CA VAL A 185 -14.53 -2.96 13.83
C VAL A 185 -14.92 -2.65 12.39
N ASP A 186 -14.69 -3.57 11.48
CA ASP A 186 -15.10 -3.47 10.08
C ASP A 186 -16.63 -3.33 9.93
N MET A 187 -17.41 -4.09 10.71
CA MET A 187 -18.88 -3.97 10.68
C MET A 187 -19.35 -2.55 10.99
N LEU A 188 -18.67 -1.84 11.91
CA LEU A 188 -19.02 -0.44 12.25
C LEU A 188 -18.65 0.54 11.15
N GLN A 189 -17.59 0.29 10.38
CA GLN A 189 -17.18 1.17 9.27
C GLN A 189 -18.15 1.14 8.09
N TYR A 190 -18.92 0.06 7.93
CA TYR A 190 -19.98 -0.03 6.90
C TYR A 190 -21.35 0.50 7.37
N ILE A 191 -21.59 0.59 8.69
CA ILE A 191 -22.86 1.08 9.24
C ILE A 191 -22.88 2.62 9.33
N LEU A 192 -21.70 3.25 9.37
CA LEU A 192 -21.54 4.70 9.55
C LEU A 192 -21.28 5.47 8.25
N VAL A 193 -21.38 4.82 7.10
CA VAL A 193 -21.28 5.39 5.73
C VAL A 193 -22.56 5.09 4.95
#